data_39d4f48d30f49db43f5032e5235617a5
#
_entry.id   39d4f48d30f49db43f5032e5235617a5
#
_cell.length_a   1.000
_cell.length_b   1.000
_cell.length_c   1.000
_cell.angle_alpha   90.00
_cell.angle_beta   90.00
_cell.angle_gamma   90.00
#
_symmetry.space_group_name_H-M   'P 1'
#
loop_
_entity.id
_entity.type
_entity.pdbx_description
1 polymer ?
#
loop_
_entity_poly.entity_id
_entity_poly.type
_entity_poly.pdbx_seq_one_letter_code
_entity_poly.pdbx_strand_id
1 'polypeptide(L)'
;MKTRKYKYLFLVAALGLTLTSCDDLFEPAKENNLGIDYMDKDASYAEGVLGNAYTRIPCGSFPFSEVGTDDAVSNDATNNWRKLAGGTWTSNNNPTERWRDCRAGIMYVNLFLSRVDGVHWADDDVARRLYACREKGEAFGMRAMFMYYLLQAHAGYDESGQLLGVPVVTTPEGASSNFNVPRNTFEECMKAFYADCDSALALLPDKYVDITSDASIPAYYKKMGADVDRMNRVFGVKFNGRMDASIVKAFRSKAALFAASPAFSAASGTNYQQAADYAAQVLDAIGGISGMDPNGWTWYANGSEIDALSNGANPKEVMWRGEKSQNNDWETDNYPPSLYGKGRINPTQNFVDAFPTANGYPVTDPRSGYDARNPYANRDPRLTAYVVVDGGQVGVNNTKINTEVGSGKDGINTEVGSSTRTGYYLRKLLRQDINLDPKVNSKQYHYTPRIRYTEIFLNYAEAANEAFGPKGTGTHSYSAYDVIKAIRHRAGITDDSYLDECAQSKDKMRELIRNERRIELSFEGFRFWDLRRWKAPLTAEAKGMNITADKDGNKVYTPVDVEDRDYKDYMYYGPIPYSELLKFTELKQNKGW
;
A
#
# COMPACT_ATOMS: atom_id res chain seq x y z
N MET A 1 -54.65 -41.10 -60.27
CA MET A 1 -54.22 -41.54 -58.90
C MET A 1 -52.72 -41.84 -58.78
N LYS A 2 -51.88 -41.46 -59.74
CA LYS A 2 -50.40 -41.70 -59.68
C LYS A 2 -49.54 -40.49 -59.31
N THR A 3 -50.09 -39.30 -59.32
CA THR A 3 -49.34 -38.04 -59.03
C THR A 3 -49.32 -37.65 -57.56
N ARG A 4 -50.10 -38.28 -56.67
CA ARG A 4 -50.13 -37.93 -55.23
C ARG A 4 -49.05 -38.66 -54.39
N LYS A 5 -48.55 -39.84 -54.89
CA LYS A 5 -47.53 -40.61 -54.18
C LYS A 5 -46.11 -39.95 -54.24
N TYR A 6 -45.81 -39.25 -55.32
CA TYR A 6 -44.48 -38.57 -55.46
C TYR A 6 -44.36 -37.27 -54.67
N LYS A 7 -45.49 -36.63 -54.37
CA LYS A 7 -45.44 -35.42 -53.52
C LYS A 7 -45.07 -35.73 -52.07
N TYR A 8 -45.45 -36.89 -51.55
CA TYR A 8 -45.07 -37.29 -50.19
C TYR A 8 -43.67 -37.87 -50.12
N LEU A 9 -43.12 -38.43 -51.21
CA LEU A 9 -41.74 -38.89 -51.24
C LEU A 9 -40.76 -37.75 -51.29
N PHE A 10 -41.09 -36.66 -51.98
CA PHE A 10 -40.26 -35.41 -51.97
C PHE A 10 -40.34 -34.66 -50.65
N LEU A 11 -41.47 -34.70 -49.95
CA LEU A 11 -41.62 -34.06 -48.66
C LEU A 11 -40.86 -34.82 -47.58
N VAL A 12 -40.79 -36.12 -47.61
CA VAL A 12 -40.01 -36.96 -46.67
C VAL A 12 -38.51 -36.86 -46.96
N ALA A 13 -38.10 -36.76 -48.24
CA ALA A 13 -36.70 -36.53 -48.61
C ALA A 13 -36.22 -35.09 -48.24
N ALA A 14 -37.10 -34.10 -48.33
CA ALA A 14 -36.78 -32.72 -47.89
C ALA A 14 -36.73 -32.57 -46.36
N LEU A 15 -37.53 -33.35 -45.59
CA LEU A 15 -37.43 -33.37 -44.10
C LEU A 15 -36.25 -34.22 -43.63
N GLY A 16 -35.74 -35.18 -44.40
CA GLY A 16 -34.57 -36.00 -44.06
C GLY A 16 -33.22 -35.27 -44.26
N LEU A 17 -33.19 -34.19 -45.06
CA LEU A 17 -31.99 -33.41 -45.34
C LEU A 17 -31.81 -32.22 -44.39
N THR A 18 -32.75 -31.95 -43.47
CA THR A 18 -32.67 -30.87 -42.50
C THR A 18 -32.25 -31.33 -41.10
N LEU A 19 -31.91 -32.62 -40.91
CA LEU A 19 -31.48 -33.12 -39.59
C LEU A 19 -29.98 -33.39 -39.47
N THR A 20 -29.17 -33.00 -40.46
CA THR A 20 -27.71 -33.16 -40.39
C THR A 20 -26.95 -31.84 -40.39
N SER A 21 -27.54 -30.81 -39.86
CA SER A 21 -26.79 -29.55 -39.73
C SER A 21 -27.35 -28.80 -38.54
N CYS A 22 -26.60 -28.76 -37.51
CA CYS A 22 -26.52 -27.69 -36.49
C CYS A 22 -26.08 -28.19 -35.14
N ASP A 23 -25.18 -29.18 -35.05
CA ASP A 23 -24.46 -29.37 -33.78
C ASP A 23 -23.41 -28.26 -33.59
N ASP A 24 -22.85 -27.70 -34.68
CA ASP A 24 -21.88 -26.60 -34.63
C ASP A 24 -22.50 -25.21 -34.36
N LEU A 25 -23.82 -25.03 -34.51
CA LEU A 25 -24.45 -23.70 -34.33
C LEU A 25 -24.78 -23.38 -32.86
N PHE A 26 -24.75 -24.38 -32.00
CA PHE A 26 -25.01 -24.22 -30.54
C PHE A 26 -23.78 -24.49 -29.68
N GLU A 27 -22.64 -24.83 -30.26
CA GLU A 27 -21.38 -24.71 -29.53
C GLU A 27 -21.04 -23.22 -29.45
N PRO A 28 -20.95 -22.64 -28.21
CA PRO A 28 -20.46 -21.28 -28.08
C PRO A 28 -19.09 -21.20 -28.74
N ALA A 29 -18.87 -20.16 -29.55
CA ALA A 29 -17.62 -19.97 -30.27
C ALA A 29 -16.46 -20.23 -29.33
N LYS A 30 -15.62 -21.22 -29.64
CA LYS A 30 -14.45 -21.60 -28.80
C LYS A 30 -13.52 -20.43 -28.52
N GLU A 31 -13.64 -19.34 -29.28
CA GLU A 31 -12.88 -18.09 -29.16
C GLU A 31 -13.07 -17.36 -27.84
N ASN A 32 -14.18 -17.54 -27.11
CA ASN A 32 -14.47 -16.86 -25.85
C ASN A 32 -14.37 -17.78 -24.61
N ASN A 33 -14.04 -19.05 -24.75
CA ASN A 33 -13.95 -20.02 -23.65
C ASN A 33 -12.71 -20.91 -23.81
N LEU A 34 -11.53 -20.25 -23.87
CA LEU A 34 -10.25 -20.96 -23.97
C LEU A 34 -9.95 -21.65 -22.64
N GLY A 35 -9.73 -22.97 -22.71
CA GLY A 35 -9.28 -23.75 -21.55
C GLY A 35 -7.87 -23.38 -21.13
N ILE A 36 -7.50 -23.72 -19.90
CA ILE A 36 -6.18 -23.41 -19.35
C ILE A 36 -5.02 -24.03 -20.15
N ASP A 37 -5.26 -25.16 -20.84
CA ASP A 37 -4.32 -25.82 -21.74
C ASP A 37 -3.95 -24.97 -22.96
N TYR A 38 -4.74 -23.95 -23.27
CA TYR A 38 -4.41 -22.99 -24.33
C TYR A 38 -3.15 -22.16 -23.99
N MET A 39 -2.80 -22.02 -22.70
CA MET A 39 -1.55 -21.39 -22.28
C MET A 39 -0.32 -22.00 -22.93
N ASP A 40 -0.29 -23.31 -23.12
CA ASP A 40 0.88 -24.03 -23.68
C ASP A 40 1.18 -23.58 -25.13
N LYS A 41 0.16 -23.08 -25.84
CA LYS A 41 0.21 -22.71 -27.27
C LYS A 41 0.32 -21.20 -27.50
N ASP A 42 -0.10 -20.38 -26.52
CA ASP A 42 -0.18 -18.93 -26.67
C ASP A 42 0.42 -18.23 -25.47
N ALA A 43 1.62 -17.67 -25.67
CA ALA A 43 2.35 -16.93 -24.65
C ALA A 43 1.59 -15.67 -24.19
N SER A 44 0.85 -14.99 -25.09
CA SER A 44 0.07 -13.80 -24.71
C SER A 44 -1.11 -14.15 -23.81
N TYR A 45 -1.75 -15.30 -24.08
CA TYR A 45 -2.79 -15.80 -23.18
C TYR A 45 -2.22 -16.19 -21.81
N ALA A 46 -1.04 -16.83 -21.78
CA ALA A 46 -0.35 -17.15 -20.54
C ALA A 46 0.02 -15.88 -19.75
N GLU A 47 0.60 -14.85 -20.40
CA GLU A 47 0.84 -13.53 -19.78
C GLU A 47 -0.46 -12.89 -19.26
N GLY A 48 -1.57 -13.03 -19.98
CA GLY A 48 -2.90 -12.56 -19.57
C GLY A 48 -3.39 -13.24 -18.29
N VAL A 49 -3.12 -14.55 -18.09
CA VAL A 49 -3.45 -15.25 -16.85
C VAL A 49 -2.69 -14.67 -15.66
N LEU A 50 -1.38 -14.45 -15.79
CA LEU A 50 -0.59 -13.77 -14.75
C LEU A 50 -1.01 -12.30 -14.60
N GLY A 51 -1.35 -11.62 -15.69
CA GLY A 51 -1.87 -10.25 -15.72
C GLY A 51 -3.12 -10.08 -14.85
N ASN A 52 -4.01 -11.09 -14.78
CA ASN A 52 -5.15 -11.06 -13.86
C ASN A 52 -4.74 -10.96 -12.38
N ALA A 53 -3.61 -11.54 -11.99
CA ALA A 53 -3.09 -11.35 -10.63
C ALA A 53 -2.66 -9.89 -10.40
N TYR A 54 -2.03 -9.23 -11.38
CA TYR A 54 -1.67 -7.81 -11.28
C TYR A 54 -2.88 -6.90 -11.08
N THR A 55 -4.05 -7.21 -11.67
CA THR A 55 -5.29 -6.44 -11.46
C THR A 55 -5.86 -6.57 -10.04
N ARG A 56 -5.39 -7.53 -9.26
CA ARG A 56 -5.84 -7.80 -7.87
C ARG A 56 -4.94 -7.18 -6.79
N ILE A 57 -3.91 -6.41 -7.17
CA ILE A 57 -3.02 -5.76 -6.20
C ILE A 57 -3.82 -4.79 -5.34
N PRO A 58 -3.77 -4.89 -3.97
CA PRO A 58 -4.63 -4.10 -3.08
C PRO A 58 -4.32 -2.60 -2.98
N CYS A 59 -3.48 -2.05 -3.84
CA CYS A 59 -2.98 -0.67 -3.74
C CYS A 59 -3.25 0.12 -5.02
N GLY A 60 -4.53 0.34 -5.36
CA GLY A 60 -4.91 1.21 -6.48
C GLY A 60 -4.86 2.69 -6.15
N SER A 61 -5.22 3.07 -4.91
CA SER A 61 -5.26 4.44 -4.38
C SER A 61 -4.99 4.44 -2.88
N PHE A 62 -4.76 5.62 -2.30
CA PHE A 62 -4.69 5.74 -0.84
C PHE A 62 -6.07 5.52 -0.22
N PRO A 63 -6.19 4.65 0.77
CA PRO A 63 -7.46 4.36 1.41
C PRO A 63 -7.90 5.46 2.39
N PHE A 64 -7.00 6.41 2.76
CA PHE A 64 -7.19 7.37 3.85
C PHE A 64 -7.66 6.70 5.15
N SER A 65 -7.07 5.55 5.46
CA SER A 65 -7.38 4.77 6.66
C SER A 65 -7.06 5.52 7.96
N GLU A 66 -6.35 6.62 7.87
CA GLU A 66 -6.08 7.57 8.95
C GLU A 66 -7.37 8.11 9.56
N VAL A 67 -8.48 8.17 8.80
CA VAL A 67 -9.82 8.49 9.33
C VAL A 67 -10.29 7.48 10.38
N GLY A 68 -9.78 6.26 10.33
CA GLY A 68 -9.99 5.23 11.36
C GLY A 68 -9.00 5.28 12.52
N THR A 69 -8.21 6.35 12.68
CA THR A 69 -7.15 6.49 13.68
C THR A 69 -7.23 7.83 14.43
N ASP A 70 -6.21 8.12 15.23
CA ASP A 70 -6.03 9.41 15.91
C ASP A 70 -5.52 10.54 14.98
N ASP A 71 -5.21 10.26 13.70
CA ASP A 71 -4.61 11.23 12.79
C ASP A 71 -5.59 12.05 11.96
N ALA A 72 -6.79 11.51 11.69
CA ALA A 72 -7.77 12.23 10.89
C ALA A 72 -9.21 11.87 11.23
N VAL A 73 -10.13 12.76 10.87
CA VAL A 73 -11.57 12.51 10.75
C VAL A 73 -12.04 12.84 9.34
N SER A 74 -13.27 12.46 8.99
CA SER A 74 -13.90 12.89 7.75
C SER A 74 -15.16 13.70 8.02
N ASN A 75 -15.41 14.73 7.22
CA ASN A 75 -16.68 15.44 7.22
C ASN A 75 -17.80 14.66 6.49
N ASP A 76 -17.44 13.59 5.77
CA ASP A 76 -18.39 12.70 5.11
C ASP A 76 -18.91 11.63 6.09
N ALA A 77 -20.17 11.73 6.46
CA ALA A 77 -20.82 10.77 7.34
C ALA A 77 -20.92 9.35 6.72
N THR A 78 -20.81 9.24 5.40
CA THR A 78 -20.85 7.94 4.69
C THR A 78 -19.50 7.27 4.57
N ASN A 79 -18.41 7.94 4.96
CA ASN A 79 -17.05 7.40 4.89
C ASN A 79 -16.93 6.10 5.70
N ASN A 80 -16.46 5.03 5.06
CA ASN A 80 -16.41 3.70 5.69
C ASN A 80 -15.41 3.63 6.85
N TRP A 81 -14.29 4.35 6.79
CA TRP A 81 -13.31 4.38 7.88
C TRP A 81 -13.84 5.16 9.08
N ARG A 82 -14.60 6.24 8.84
CA ARG A 82 -15.29 6.97 9.89
C ARG A 82 -16.31 6.08 10.60
N LYS A 83 -17.14 5.34 9.83
CA LYS A 83 -18.10 4.39 10.38
C LYS A 83 -17.41 3.29 11.19
N LEU A 84 -16.33 2.74 10.66
CA LEU A 84 -15.51 1.73 11.33
C LEU A 84 -15.00 2.24 12.68
N ALA A 85 -14.43 3.47 12.72
CA ALA A 85 -13.96 4.10 13.95
C ALA A 85 -15.07 4.39 14.96
N GLY A 86 -16.30 4.60 14.49
CA GLY A 86 -17.51 4.81 15.30
C GLY A 86 -18.23 3.52 15.72
N GLY A 87 -17.58 2.36 15.69
CA GLY A 87 -18.10 1.10 16.25
C GLY A 87 -18.87 0.21 15.27
N THR A 88 -18.88 0.50 13.96
CA THR A 88 -19.60 -0.35 12.98
C THR A 88 -18.71 -1.42 12.33
N TRP A 89 -17.48 -1.59 12.79
CA TRP A 89 -16.58 -2.61 12.26
C TRP A 89 -16.99 -4.01 12.70
N THR A 90 -17.35 -4.83 11.74
CA THR A 90 -17.76 -6.22 11.93
C THR A 90 -17.19 -7.11 10.83
N SER A 91 -17.24 -8.42 10.99
CA SER A 91 -16.82 -9.38 9.95
C SER A 91 -17.64 -9.30 8.65
N ASN A 92 -18.83 -8.69 8.70
CA ASN A 92 -19.69 -8.45 7.54
C ASN A 92 -19.60 -7.02 6.98
N ASN A 93 -19.05 -6.08 7.76
CA ASN A 93 -18.80 -4.70 7.37
C ASN A 93 -17.34 -4.35 7.65
N ASN A 94 -16.45 -4.77 6.75
CA ASN A 94 -15.00 -4.69 6.93
C ASN A 94 -14.33 -3.92 5.79
N PRO A 95 -14.07 -2.61 5.93
CA PRO A 95 -13.34 -1.83 4.91
C PRO A 95 -11.87 -2.24 4.76
N THR A 96 -11.33 -3.07 5.68
CA THR A 96 -9.97 -3.59 5.58
C THR A 96 -9.89 -4.95 4.88
N GLU A 97 -11.02 -5.48 4.38
CA GLU A 97 -11.11 -6.78 3.74
C GLU A 97 -10.18 -6.87 2.52
N ARG A 98 -9.40 -7.97 2.46
CA ARG A 98 -8.48 -8.28 1.35
C ARG A 98 -8.59 -9.73 0.89
N TRP A 99 -9.48 -10.49 1.50
CA TRP A 99 -9.60 -11.92 1.27
C TRP A 99 -9.94 -12.24 -0.18
N ARG A 100 -11.00 -11.64 -0.71
CA ARG A 100 -11.50 -11.92 -2.06
C ARG A 100 -10.44 -11.69 -3.13
N ASP A 101 -9.84 -10.50 -3.15
CA ASP A 101 -8.94 -10.12 -4.23
C ASP A 101 -7.57 -10.81 -4.10
N CYS A 102 -7.04 -10.96 -2.88
CA CYS A 102 -5.78 -11.68 -2.67
C CYS A 102 -5.92 -13.18 -2.93
N ARG A 103 -7.04 -13.82 -2.53
CA ARG A 103 -7.29 -15.24 -2.84
C ARG A 103 -7.46 -15.46 -4.36
N ALA A 104 -8.18 -14.57 -5.04
CA ALA A 104 -8.27 -14.60 -6.50
C ALA A 104 -6.89 -14.41 -7.16
N GLY A 105 -6.07 -13.49 -6.68
CA GLY A 105 -4.70 -13.31 -7.16
C GLY A 105 -3.86 -14.57 -6.99
N ILE A 106 -3.89 -15.21 -5.82
CA ILE A 106 -3.20 -16.49 -5.55
C ILE A 106 -3.70 -17.60 -6.49
N MET A 107 -5.01 -17.66 -6.73
CA MET A 107 -5.59 -18.65 -7.67
C MET A 107 -5.01 -18.48 -9.07
N TYR A 108 -4.97 -17.25 -9.61
CA TYR A 108 -4.38 -16.98 -10.94
C TYR A 108 -2.88 -17.32 -10.97
N VAL A 109 -2.14 -16.98 -9.92
CA VAL A 109 -0.71 -17.31 -9.79
C VAL A 109 -0.51 -18.82 -9.77
N ASN A 110 -1.27 -19.58 -8.98
CA ASN A 110 -1.15 -21.04 -8.92
C ASN A 110 -1.48 -21.69 -10.26
N LEU A 111 -2.54 -21.22 -10.91
CA LEU A 111 -2.94 -21.68 -12.24
C LEU A 111 -1.83 -21.43 -13.26
N PHE A 112 -1.24 -20.24 -13.26
CA PHE A 112 -0.12 -19.88 -14.10
C PHE A 112 1.12 -20.76 -13.82
N LEU A 113 1.52 -20.89 -12.56
CA LEU A 113 2.67 -21.71 -12.16
C LEU A 113 2.55 -23.18 -12.53
N SER A 114 1.32 -23.71 -12.61
CA SER A 114 1.08 -25.11 -13.00
C SER A 114 1.37 -25.40 -14.48
N ARG A 115 1.47 -24.35 -15.32
CA ARG A 115 1.61 -24.48 -16.79
C ARG A 115 2.83 -23.76 -17.37
N VAL A 116 3.42 -22.81 -16.67
CA VAL A 116 4.43 -21.87 -17.17
C VAL A 116 5.62 -22.53 -17.88
N ASP A 117 6.01 -23.74 -17.46
CA ASP A 117 7.10 -24.51 -18.07
C ASP A 117 6.75 -25.11 -19.43
N GLY A 118 5.47 -25.37 -19.70
CA GLY A 118 4.97 -25.90 -20.96
C GLY A 118 4.70 -24.81 -22.01
N VAL A 119 4.72 -23.54 -21.63
CA VAL A 119 4.38 -22.42 -22.53
C VAL A 119 5.47 -22.22 -23.58
N HIS A 120 5.05 -22.09 -24.83
CA HIS A 120 5.93 -21.74 -25.94
C HIS A 120 6.21 -20.23 -25.99
N TRP A 121 7.09 -19.77 -25.07
CA TRP A 121 7.43 -18.35 -24.91
C TRP A 121 8.19 -17.74 -26.10
N ALA A 122 8.97 -18.52 -26.80
CA ALA A 122 9.76 -18.10 -27.95
C ALA A 122 10.29 -19.32 -28.72
N ASP A 123 10.60 -19.12 -30.01
CA ASP A 123 11.26 -20.15 -30.84
C ASP A 123 12.71 -20.38 -30.45
N ASP A 124 13.40 -19.32 -29.99
CA ASP A 124 14.76 -19.43 -29.45
C ASP A 124 14.73 -20.11 -28.07
N ASP A 125 15.39 -21.25 -27.94
CA ASP A 125 15.40 -22.07 -26.72
C ASP A 125 15.97 -21.35 -25.50
N VAL A 126 16.95 -20.46 -25.68
CA VAL A 126 17.53 -19.68 -24.59
C VAL A 126 16.53 -18.62 -24.13
N ALA A 127 15.97 -17.86 -25.08
CA ALA A 127 14.96 -16.86 -24.77
C ALA A 127 13.73 -17.50 -24.10
N ARG A 128 13.28 -18.67 -24.56
CA ARG A 128 12.16 -19.41 -23.96
C ARG A 128 12.40 -19.73 -22.48
N ARG A 129 13.58 -20.23 -22.15
CA ARG A 129 13.96 -20.51 -20.74
C ARG A 129 14.05 -19.22 -19.91
N LEU A 130 14.59 -18.14 -20.47
CA LEU A 130 14.70 -16.86 -19.78
C LEU A 130 13.32 -16.25 -19.51
N TYR A 131 12.38 -16.32 -20.47
CA TYR A 131 10.99 -15.92 -20.26
C TYR A 131 10.32 -16.75 -19.14
N ALA A 132 10.46 -18.08 -19.17
CA ALA A 132 9.93 -18.93 -18.12
C ALA A 132 10.50 -18.56 -16.74
N CYS A 133 11.80 -18.22 -16.64
CA CYS A 133 12.40 -17.72 -15.40
C CYS A 133 11.78 -16.42 -14.92
N ARG A 134 11.64 -15.42 -15.81
CA ARG A 134 11.04 -14.14 -15.45
C ARG A 134 9.61 -14.32 -14.96
N GLU A 135 8.78 -14.96 -15.75
CA GLU A 135 7.36 -15.13 -15.48
C GLU A 135 7.11 -15.95 -14.19
N LYS A 136 7.91 -17.00 -13.95
CA LYS A 136 7.88 -17.74 -12.68
C LYS A 136 8.27 -16.85 -11.50
N GLY A 137 9.35 -16.10 -11.65
CA GLY A 137 9.82 -15.21 -10.60
C GLY A 137 8.80 -14.15 -10.23
N GLU A 138 8.15 -13.53 -11.25
CA GLU A 138 7.05 -12.60 -11.03
C GLU A 138 5.88 -13.26 -10.30
N ALA A 139 5.49 -14.47 -10.71
CA ALA A 139 4.39 -15.22 -10.11
C ALA A 139 4.65 -15.55 -8.63
N PHE A 140 5.84 -16.05 -8.28
CA PHE A 140 6.22 -16.29 -6.88
C PHE A 140 6.23 -15.00 -6.07
N GLY A 141 6.80 -13.91 -6.58
CA GLY A 141 6.80 -12.61 -5.91
C GLY A 141 5.40 -12.06 -5.67
N MET A 142 4.49 -12.23 -6.63
CA MET A 142 3.08 -11.85 -6.49
C MET A 142 2.37 -12.70 -5.43
N ARG A 143 2.63 -14.01 -5.35
CA ARG A 143 2.00 -14.87 -4.33
C ARG A 143 2.48 -14.51 -2.93
N ALA A 144 3.77 -14.24 -2.76
CA ALA A 144 4.30 -13.72 -1.51
C ALA A 144 3.64 -12.40 -1.11
N MET A 145 3.52 -11.45 -2.02
CA MET A 145 2.84 -10.17 -1.77
C MET A 145 1.38 -10.36 -1.32
N PHE A 146 0.61 -11.21 -2.00
CA PHE A 146 -0.77 -11.49 -1.60
C PHE A 146 -0.86 -12.15 -0.23
N MET A 147 0.05 -13.06 0.11
CA MET A 147 0.14 -13.66 1.44
C MET A 147 0.38 -12.59 2.50
N TYR A 148 1.32 -11.65 2.28
CA TYR A 148 1.55 -10.53 3.20
C TYR A 148 0.27 -9.72 3.46
N TYR A 149 -0.47 -9.35 2.40
CA TYR A 149 -1.70 -8.57 2.55
C TYR A 149 -2.83 -9.35 3.24
N LEU A 150 -2.94 -10.65 3.00
CA LEU A 150 -3.87 -11.52 3.72
C LEU A 150 -3.54 -11.58 5.22
N LEU A 151 -2.27 -11.77 5.56
CA LEU A 151 -1.83 -11.81 6.96
C LEU A 151 -2.07 -10.48 7.66
N GLN A 152 -1.75 -9.36 7.00
CA GLN A 152 -1.97 -8.03 7.57
C GLN A 152 -3.46 -7.78 7.91
N ALA A 153 -4.38 -8.25 7.07
CA ALA A 153 -5.80 -7.98 7.21
C ALA A 153 -6.56 -9.01 8.06
N HIS A 154 -6.09 -10.26 8.12
CA HIS A 154 -6.90 -11.37 8.61
C HIS A 154 -6.20 -12.30 9.61
N ALA A 155 -4.88 -12.17 9.82
CA ALA A 155 -4.21 -12.96 10.85
C ALA A 155 -4.64 -12.52 12.25
N GLY A 156 -4.69 -13.48 13.19
CA GLY A 156 -5.04 -13.18 14.57
C GLY A 156 -5.20 -14.44 15.42
N TYR A 157 -5.44 -14.26 16.70
CA TYR A 157 -5.64 -15.34 17.66
C TYR A 157 -7.06 -15.89 17.57
N ASP A 158 -7.20 -17.21 17.56
CA ASP A 158 -8.49 -17.89 17.71
C ASP A 158 -8.92 -17.99 19.18
N GLU A 159 -10.07 -18.59 19.45
CA GLU A 159 -10.58 -18.79 20.83
C GLU A 159 -9.69 -19.70 21.68
N SER A 160 -8.84 -20.54 21.07
CA SER A 160 -7.88 -21.37 21.80
C SER A 160 -6.61 -20.61 22.20
N GLY A 161 -6.42 -19.39 21.70
CA GLY A 161 -5.21 -18.60 21.89
C GLY A 161 -4.09 -18.94 20.90
N GLN A 162 -4.38 -19.68 19.82
CA GLN A 162 -3.43 -19.97 18.78
C GLN A 162 -3.39 -18.80 17.77
N LEU A 163 -2.19 -18.33 17.44
CA LEU A 163 -2.01 -17.32 16.39
C LEU A 163 -2.12 -17.99 15.02
N LEU A 164 -3.17 -17.67 14.29
CA LEU A 164 -3.47 -18.21 12.97
C LEU A 164 -3.26 -17.16 11.88
N GLY A 165 -2.79 -17.62 10.72
CA GLY A 165 -2.76 -16.86 9.47
C GLY A 165 -4.02 -17.13 8.63
N VAL A 166 -3.82 -17.59 7.41
CA VAL A 166 -4.85 -17.95 6.43
C VAL A 166 -4.54 -19.33 5.85
N PRO A 167 -5.46 -19.99 5.12
CA PRO A 167 -5.11 -21.20 4.40
C PRO A 167 -4.00 -20.96 3.38
N VAL A 168 -2.93 -21.75 3.45
CA VAL A 168 -1.81 -21.74 2.49
C VAL A 168 -2.17 -22.62 1.30
N VAL A 169 -2.37 -22.00 0.14
CA VAL A 169 -2.74 -22.70 -1.11
C VAL A 169 -1.68 -22.43 -2.16
N THR A 170 -0.98 -23.49 -2.58
CA THR A 170 0.16 -23.40 -3.53
C THR A 170 -0.10 -24.16 -4.84
N THR A 171 -1.27 -24.78 -4.98
CA THR A 171 -1.68 -25.54 -6.17
C THR A 171 -2.98 -24.95 -6.74
N PRO A 172 -3.25 -25.15 -8.05
CA PRO A 172 -4.53 -24.74 -8.64
C PRO A 172 -5.71 -25.39 -7.93
N GLU A 173 -6.75 -24.60 -7.67
CA GLU A 173 -8.02 -25.07 -7.13
C GLU A 173 -9.03 -25.20 -8.30
N GLY A 174 -9.74 -26.31 -8.38
CA GLY A 174 -10.75 -26.61 -9.38
C GLY A 174 -12.04 -27.16 -8.76
N ALA A 175 -13.00 -27.57 -9.58
CA ALA A 175 -14.31 -28.04 -9.12
C ALA A 175 -14.26 -29.23 -8.14
N SER A 176 -13.19 -30.05 -8.17
CA SER A 176 -12.98 -31.19 -7.27
C SER A 176 -12.13 -30.86 -6.04
N SER A 177 -11.66 -29.63 -5.90
CA SER A 177 -10.82 -29.24 -4.75
C SER A 177 -11.63 -29.15 -3.46
N ASN A 178 -11.01 -29.53 -2.34
CA ASN A 178 -11.58 -29.26 -1.02
C ASN A 178 -11.29 -27.81 -0.62
N PHE A 179 -12.29 -26.96 -0.68
CA PHE A 179 -12.20 -25.57 -0.25
C PHE A 179 -12.43 -25.39 1.27
N ASN A 180 -12.99 -26.41 1.94
CA ASN A 180 -13.23 -26.38 3.38
C ASN A 180 -11.99 -26.84 4.14
N VAL A 181 -10.97 -25.98 4.16
CA VAL A 181 -9.69 -26.23 4.80
C VAL A 181 -9.47 -25.28 5.99
N PRO A 182 -8.81 -25.73 7.07
CA PRO A 182 -8.51 -24.87 8.21
C PRO A 182 -7.47 -23.80 7.86
N ARG A 183 -7.40 -22.78 8.69
CA ARG A 183 -6.31 -21.79 8.64
C ARG A 183 -5.01 -22.45 9.09
N ASN A 184 -3.93 -22.14 8.41
CA ASN A 184 -2.58 -22.45 8.87
C ASN A 184 -2.18 -21.56 10.04
N THR A 185 -1.21 -21.99 10.83
CA THR A 185 -0.57 -21.12 11.82
C THR A 185 0.10 -19.92 11.15
N PHE A 186 0.24 -18.83 11.88
CA PHE A 186 0.94 -17.65 11.34
C PHE A 186 2.38 -17.98 10.92
N GLU A 187 3.09 -18.80 11.70
CA GLU A 187 4.44 -19.25 11.37
C GLU A 187 4.50 -20.05 10.06
N GLU A 188 3.55 -20.97 9.83
CA GLU A 188 3.48 -21.72 8.57
C GLU A 188 3.23 -20.79 7.37
N CYS A 189 2.37 -19.79 7.53
CA CYS A 189 2.14 -18.78 6.51
C CYS A 189 3.40 -17.95 6.23
N MET A 190 4.16 -17.56 7.27
CA MET A 190 5.43 -16.86 7.10
C MET A 190 6.49 -17.72 6.43
N LYS A 191 6.56 -19.01 6.74
CA LYS A 191 7.45 -19.98 6.03
C LYS A 191 7.10 -20.06 4.55
N ALA A 192 5.81 -20.16 4.20
CA ALA A 192 5.36 -20.18 2.82
C ALA A 192 5.68 -18.85 2.10
N PHE A 193 5.47 -17.72 2.77
CA PHE A 193 5.84 -16.39 2.27
C PHE A 193 7.34 -16.30 1.95
N TYR A 194 8.21 -16.71 2.86
CA TYR A 194 9.66 -16.67 2.63
C TYR A 194 10.10 -17.61 1.53
N ALA A 195 9.52 -18.82 1.43
CA ALA A 195 9.81 -19.76 0.36
C ALA A 195 9.48 -19.21 -1.04
N ASP A 196 8.36 -18.48 -1.15
CA ASP A 196 7.99 -17.78 -2.38
C ASP A 196 8.93 -16.61 -2.68
N CYS A 197 9.33 -15.83 -1.66
CA CYS A 197 10.34 -14.79 -1.84
C CYS A 197 11.66 -15.37 -2.33
N ASP A 198 12.15 -16.46 -1.73
CA ASP A 198 13.41 -17.09 -2.12
C ASP A 198 13.33 -17.64 -3.56
N SER A 199 12.20 -18.24 -3.94
CA SER A 199 11.94 -18.70 -5.30
C SER A 199 11.97 -17.55 -6.32
N ALA A 200 11.32 -16.42 -5.98
CA ALA A 200 11.32 -15.24 -6.83
C ALA A 200 12.72 -14.62 -6.97
N LEU A 201 13.45 -14.48 -5.86
CA LEU A 201 14.80 -13.91 -5.84
C LEU A 201 15.85 -14.76 -6.58
N ALA A 202 15.64 -16.07 -6.67
CA ALA A 202 16.49 -16.96 -7.46
C ALA A 202 16.30 -16.78 -8.97
N LEU A 203 15.18 -16.21 -9.41
CA LEU A 203 14.77 -16.17 -10.81
C LEU A 203 14.73 -14.75 -11.41
N LEU A 204 14.59 -13.70 -10.58
CA LEU A 204 14.41 -12.32 -11.03
C LEU A 204 15.72 -11.51 -10.95
N PRO A 205 15.93 -10.57 -11.88
CA PRO A 205 16.95 -9.54 -11.73
C PRO A 205 16.53 -8.52 -10.67
N ASP A 206 17.50 -7.78 -10.14
CA ASP A 206 17.21 -6.70 -9.18
C ASP A 206 16.30 -5.62 -9.77
N LYS A 207 16.50 -5.27 -11.04
CA LYS A 207 15.65 -4.35 -11.81
C LYS A 207 15.62 -4.73 -13.27
N TYR A 208 14.55 -4.39 -13.94
CA TYR A 208 14.46 -4.50 -15.39
C TYR A 208 15.18 -3.31 -16.03
N VAL A 209 16.33 -3.57 -16.65
CA VAL A 209 17.18 -2.54 -17.29
C VAL A 209 17.77 -3.09 -18.58
N ASP A 210 17.96 -2.21 -19.56
CA ASP A 210 18.70 -2.56 -20.75
C ASP A 210 20.22 -2.55 -20.44
N ILE A 211 20.93 -3.57 -20.88
CA ILE A 211 22.37 -3.71 -20.74
C ILE A 211 23.05 -3.54 -22.10
N THR A 212 24.31 -3.14 -22.10
CA THR A 212 25.07 -2.87 -23.31
C THR A 212 26.30 -3.79 -23.49
N SER A 213 26.59 -4.64 -22.52
CA SER A 213 27.72 -5.56 -22.60
C SER A 213 27.45 -6.89 -21.90
N ASP A 214 28.06 -7.96 -22.39
CA ASP A 214 28.00 -9.31 -21.80
C ASP A 214 28.59 -9.38 -20.38
N ALA A 215 29.45 -8.42 -20.02
CA ALA A 215 29.98 -8.33 -18.66
C ALA A 215 28.91 -7.99 -17.62
N SER A 216 27.83 -7.35 -18.05
CA SER A 216 26.68 -6.97 -17.20
C SER A 216 25.65 -8.11 -17.02
N ILE A 217 25.82 -9.23 -17.73
CA ILE A 217 24.89 -10.37 -17.60
C ILE A 217 25.16 -11.10 -16.29
N PRO A 218 24.18 -11.23 -15.38
CA PRO A 218 24.31 -12.02 -14.18
C PRO A 218 24.74 -13.46 -14.48
N ALA A 219 25.61 -14.02 -13.64
CA ALA A 219 26.21 -15.35 -13.86
C ALA A 219 25.16 -16.46 -14.04
N TYR A 220 24.03 -16.34 -13.38
CA TYR A 220 22.90 -17.27 -13.50
C TYR A 220 22.38 -17.33 -14.93
N TYR A 221 22.04 -16.19 -15.54
CA TYR A 221 21.50 -16.13 -16.91
C TYR A 221 22.59 -16.45 -17.95
N LYS A 222 23.83 -16.07 -17.67
CA LYS A 222 24.97 -16.43 -18.53
C LYS A 222 25.15 -17.94 -18.68
N LYS A 223 24.98 -18.69 -17.58
CA LYS A 223 24.98 -20.17 -17.61
C LYS A 223 23.86 -20.75 -18.45
N MET A 224 22.75 -20.03 -18.63
CA MET A 224 21.65 -20.41 -19.50
C MET A 224 21.89 -20.10 -20.97
N GLY A 225 22.98 -19.40 -21.31
CA GLY A 225 23.31 -18.99 -22.67
C GLY A 225 22.78 -17.61 -23.06
N ALA A 226 22.45 -16.76 -22.07
CA ALA A 226 22.01 -15.39 -22.32
C ALA A 226 23.14 -14.54 -22.94
N ASP A 227 22.79 -13.70 -23.87
CA ASP A 227 23.55 -12.59 -24.42
C ASP A 227 22.80 -11.25 -24.20
N VAL A 228 23.39 -10.13 -24.63
CA VAL A 228 22.80 -8.79 -24.47
C VAL A 228 21.41 -8.71 -25.10
N ASP A 229 21.23 -9.22 -26.31
CA ASP A 229 19.94 -9.11 -27.03
C ASP A 229 18.83 -9.90 -26.31
N ARG A 230 19.15 -11.12 -25.86
CA ARG A 230 18.20 -11.94 -25.10
C ARG A 230 17.87 -11.32 -23.74
N MET A 231 18.90 -10.78 -23.05
CA MET A 231 18.67 -10.08 -21.78
C MET A 231 17.74 -8.88 -21.95
N ASN A 232 18.01 -8.00 -22.90
CA ASN A 232 17.17 -6.82 -23.15
C ASN A 232 15.77 -7.21 -23.64
N ARG A 233 15.66 -8.28 -24.43
CA ARG A 233 14.39 -8.83 -24.87
C ARG A 233 13.53 -9.33 -23.71
N VAL A 234 14.12 -9.98 -22.69
CA VAL A 234 13.39 -10.67 -21.63
C VAL A 234 13.34 -9.87 -20.33
N PHE A 235 14.41 -9.14 -19.99
CA PHE A 235 14.58 -8.42 -18.72
C PHE A 235 14.85 -6.92 -18.91
N GLY A 236 14.57 -6.38 -20.11
CA GLY A 236 14.83 -4.99 -20.44
C GLY A 236 13.85 -4.02 -19.77
N VAL A 237 14.17 -2.72 -19.93
CA VAL A 237 13.46 -1.57 -19.33
C VAL A 237 11.95 -1.54 -19.61
N LYS A 238 11.50 -2.16 -20.71
CA LYS A 238 10.07 -2.24 -21.08
C LYS A 238 9.21 -3.00 -20.06
N PHE A 239 9.84 -3.78 -19.17
CA PHE A 239 9.16 -4.52 -18.10
C PHE A 239 9.16 -3.77 -16.76
N ASN A 240 9.67 -2.55 -16.69
CA ASN A 240 9.56 -1.73 -15.50
C ASN A 240 8.10 -1.60 -15.06
N GLY A 241 7.88 -1.64 -13.73
CA GLY A 241 6.54 -1.66 -13.14
C GLY A 241 5.99 -3.07 -12.87
N ARG A 242 6.61 -4.12 -13.44
CA ARG A 242 6.36 -5.52 -13.06
C ARG A 242 7.17 -5.91 -11.82
N MET A 243 6.84 -7.05 -11.21
CA MET A 243 7.54 -7.59 -10.04
C MET A 243 8.99 -7.91 -10.39
N ASP A 244 9.94 -7.30 -9.70
CA ASP A 244 11.38 -7.56 -9.78
C ASP A 244 11.94 -7.97 -8.40
N ALA A 245 13.21 -8.37 -8.34
CA ALA A 245 13.80 -8.83 -7.09
C ALA A 245 13.89 -7.71 -6.03
N SER A 246 14.01 -6.44 -6.42
CA SER A 246 14.02 -5.32 -5.47
C SER A 246 12.67 -5.15 -4.78
N ILE A 247 11.57 -5.30 -5.52
CA ILE A 247 10.21 -5.27 -4.98
C ILE A 247 9.98 -6.45 -4.02
N VAL A 248 10.44 -7.66 -4.38
CA VAL A 248 10.35 -8.84 -3.51
C VAL A 248 11.14 -8.63 -2.21
N LYS A 249 12.37 -8.10 -2.28
CA LYS A 249 13.18 -7.76 -1.08
C LYS A 249 12.45 -6.76 -0.19
N ALA A 250 11.79 -5.76 -0.77
CA ALA A 250 11.02 -4.78 -0.01
C ALA A 250 9.81 -5.42 0.70
N PHE A 251 9.04 -6.28 0.03
CA PHE A 251 7.96 -7.03 0.69
C PHE A 251 8.48 -7.95 1.78
N ARG A 252 9.65 -8.57 1.59
CA ARG A 252 10.31 -9.40 2.60
C ARG A 252 10.65 -8.58 3.86
N SER A 253 11.16 -7.35 3.70
CA SER A 253 11.38 -6.40 4.81
C SER A 253 10.07 -6.01 5.51
N LYS A 254 9.03 -5.65 4.76
CA LYS A 254 7.72 -5.27 5.30
C LYS A 254 7.09 -6.39 6.12
N ALA A 255 7.08 -7.62 5.57
CA ALA A 255 6.50 -8.77 6.23
C ALA A 255 7.30 -9.21 7.47
N ALA A 256 8.64 -9.13 7.43
CA ALA A 256 9.47 -9.44 8.57
C ALA A 256 9.27 -8.46 9.72
N LEU A 257 9.19 -7.15 9.45
CA LEU A 257 8.89 -6.15 10.48
C LEU A 257 7.49 -6.36 11.07
N PHE A 258 6.50 -6.64 10.23
CA PHE A 258 5.14 -6.95 10.66
C PHE A 258 5.11 -8.19 11.59
N ALA A 259 5.77 -9.28 11.19
CA ALA A 259 5.83 -10.52 11.95
C ALA A 259 6.63 -10.40 13.26
N ALA A 260 7.68 -9.56 13.30
CA ALA A 260 8.47 -9.28 14.50
C ALA A 260 7.78 -8.32 15.48
N SER A 261 6.71 -7.64 15.06
CA SER A 261 6.02 -6.63 15.88
C SER A 261 5.20 -7.25 17.03
N PRO A 262 4.92 -6.52 18.12
CA PRO A 262 4.32 -7.04 19.36
C PRO A 262 3.03 -7.84 19.17
N ALA A 263 2.20 -7.53 18.17
CA ALA A 263 0.96 -8.25 17.93
C ALA A 263 1.18 -9.68 17.41
N PHE A 264 2.32 -9.99 16.76
CA PHE A 264 2.54 -11.23 16.03
C PHE A 264 3.81 -12.00 16.47
N SER A 265 4.75 -11.35 17.16
CA SER A 265 6.09 -11.89 17.44
C SER A 265 6.10 -13.19 18.25
N ALA A 266 5.07 -13.44 19.07
CA ALA A 266 5.05 -14.59 19.98
C ALA A 266 5.09 -15.96 19.26
N ALA A 267 4.63 -16.02 18.02
CA ALA A 267 4.55 -17.27 17.24
C ALA A 267 4.76 -17.02 15.73
N SER A 268 5.70 -16.14 15.37
CA SER A 268 5.95 -15.79 13.97
C SER A 268 7.18 -16.48 13.35
N GLY A 269 8.09 -16.98 14.18
CA GLY A 269 9.39 -17.48 13.73
C GLY A 269 10.32 -16.39 13.15
N THR A 270 9.95 -15.11 13.29
CA THR A 270 10.69 -13.95 12.77
C THR A 270 11.06 -13.00 13.89
N ASN A 271 12.25 -12.41 13.84
CA ASN A 271 12.74 -11.45 14.83
C ASN A 271 13.15 -10.11 14.20
N TYR A 272 13.41 -9.11 15.02
CA TYR A 272 13.80 -7.79 14.57
C TYR A 272 15.16 -7.72 13.87
N GLN A 273 16.12 -8.59 14.25
CA GLN A 273 17.39 -8.66 13.52
C GLN A 273 17.15 -9.06 12.06
N GLN A 274 16.38 -10.11 11.82
CA GLN A 274 16.04 -10.55 10.47
C GLN A 274 15.29 -9.46 9.70
N ALA A 275 14.40 -8.72 10.35
CA ALA A 275 13.71 -7.58 9.73
C ALA A 275 14.67 -6.44 9.34
N ALA A 276 15.67 -6.14 10.20
CA ALA A 276 16.72 -5.17 9.90
C ALA A 276 17.60 -5.63 8.73
N ASP A 277 18.03 -6.89 8.73
CA ASP A 277 18.85 -7.47 7.67
C ASP A 277 18.14 -7.42 6.30
N TYR A 278 16.84 -7.70 6.25
CA TYR A 278 16.06 -7.60 5.01
C TYR A 278 15.85 -6.16 4.54
N ALA A 279 15.66 -5.21 5.45
CA ALA A 279 15.57 -3.81 5.09
C ALA A 279 16.92 -3.27 4.56
N ALA A 280 18.03 -3.64 5.21
CA ALA A 280 19.36 -3.25 4.77
C ALA A 280 19.70 -3.75 3.37
N GLN A 281 19.30 -4.97 2.99
CA GLN A 281 19.49 -5.49 1.63
C GLN A 281 18.88 -4.59 0.54
N VAL A 282 17.77 -3.92 0.86
CA VAL A 282 17.14 -2.96 -0.06
C VAL A 282 17.91 -1.64 -0.07
N LEU A 283 18.28 -1.15 1.10
CA LEU A 283 18.93 0.16 1.27
C LEU A 283 20.37 0.17 0.76
N ASP A 284 21.13 -0.90 1.00
CA ASP A 284 22.51 -1.03 0.54
C ASP A 284 22.61 -1.01 -0.99
N ALA A 285 21.59 -1.52 -1.69
CA ALA A 285 21.50 -1.46 -3.15
C ALA A 285 21.43 -0.04 -3.73
N ILE A 286 21.04 0.94 -2.92
CA ILE A 286 21.01 2.37 -3.31
C ILE A 286 22.13 3.18 -2.64
N GLY A 287 23.09 2.51 -1.94
CA GLY A 287 24.19 3.17 -1.23
C GLY A 287 23.85 3.59 0.20
N GLY A 288 22.88 2.93 0.84
CA GLY A 288 22.47 3.22 2.22
C GLY A 288 21.89 4.63 2.36
N ILE A 289 22.24 5.32 3.42
CA ILE A 289 21.76 6.67 3.72
C ILE A 289 22.12 7.68 2.62
N SER A 290 23.27 7.54 1.97
CA SER A 290 23.67 8.44 0.87
C SER A 290 22.77 8.36 -0.36
N GLY A 291 22.06 7.25 -0.53
CA GLY A 291 21.08 7.04 -1.58
C GLY A 291 19.69 7.64 -1.30
N MET A 292 19.46 8.14 -0.09
CA MET A 292 18.19 8.77 0.29
C MET A 292 17.88 9.96 -0.63
N ASP A 293 16.64 10.03 -1.11
CA ASP A 293 16.21 11.18 -1.90
C ASP A 293 16.04 12.41 -1.01
N PRO A 294 16.74 13.52 -1.25
CA PRO A 294 16.62 14.75 -0.47
C PRO A 294 15.22 15.36 -0.54
N ASN A 295 14.46 15.09 -1.63
CA ASN A 295 13.09 15.58 -1.82
C ASN A 295 12.03 14.52 -1.52
N GLY A 296 12.43 13.36 -0.97
CA GLY A 296 11.52 12.23 -0.77
C GLY A 296 10.34 12.51 0.17
N TRP A 297 10.44 13.48 1.08
CA TRP A 297 9.35 13.87 1.97
C TRP A 297 8.25 14.69 1.26
N THR A 298 8.54 15.25 0.06
CA THR A 298 7.60 15.99 -0.78
C THR A 298 7.43 15.36 -2.17
N TRP A 299 7.67 14.07 -2.31
CA TRP A 299 7.63 13.33 -3.58
C TRP A 299 6.36 13.60 -4.42
N TYR A 300 5.23 13.82 -3.78
CA TYR A 300 3.92 14.08 -4.41
C TYR A 300 3.79 15.51 -4.98
N ALA A 301 4.64 16.44 -4.55
CA ALA A 301 4.59 17.85 -4.92
C ALA A 301 5.58 18.22 -6.05
N ASN A 302 6.46 17.29 -6.47
CA ASN A 302 7.41 17.52 -7.55
C ASN A 302 6.73 17.33 -8.92
N GLY A 303 5.92 18.33 -9.33
CA GLY A 303 5.12 18.26 -10.54
C GLY A 303 5.94 18.00 -11.79
N SER A 304 7.08 18.67 -11.96
CA SER A 304 7.94 18.50 -13.14
C SER A 304 8.51 17.08 -13.28
N GLU A 305 8.91 16.45 -12.17
CA GLU A 305 9.36 15.07 -12.17
C GLU A 305 8.21 14.10 -12.49
N ILE A 306 7.04 14.30 -11.85
CA ILE A 306 5.85 13.47 -12.06
C ILE A 306 5.40 13.52 -13.52
N ASP A 307 5.34 14.72 -14.10
CA ASP A 307 4.88 14.94 -15.47
C ASP A 307 5.84 14.30 -16.49
N ALA A 308 7.15 14.33 -16.22
CA ALA A 308 8.19 13.77 -17.08
C ALA A 308 8.32 12.24 -17.01
N LEU A 309 7.67 11.56 -16.04
CA LEU A 309 7.78 10.10 -15.90
C LEU A 309 7.28 9.36 -17.15
N SER A 310 8.13 8.54 -17.75
CA SER A 310 7.74 7.56 -18.77
C SER A 310 7.06 6.34 -18.14
N ASN A 311 6.42 5.51 -18.99
CA ASN A 311 5.77 4.29 -18.52
C ASN A 311 6.78 3.40 -17.80
N GLY A 312 6.40 2.91 -16.61
CA GLY A 312 7.22 2.06 -15.78
C GLY A 312 8.37 2.74 -15.04
N ALA A 313 8.78 3.97 -15.42
CA ALA A 313 9.82 4.71 -14.71
C ALA A 313 9.34 5.17 -13.33
N ASN A 314 10.23 5.15 -12.35
CA ASN A 314 9.97 5.59 -10.98
C ASN A 314 10.82 6.82 -10.64
N PRO A 315 10.29 7.78 -9.84
CA PRO A 315 11.11 8.81 -9.21
C PRO A 315 12.14 8.18 -8.25
N LYS A 316 13.16 8.96 -7.87
CA LYS A 316 14.23 8.46 -6.99
C LYS A 316 13.71 7.92 -5.65
N GLU A 317 12.69 8.54 -5.07
CA GLU A 317 12.06 8.11 -3.80
C GLU A 317 11.26 6.82 -3.93
N VAL A 318 10.83 6.42 -5.13
CA VAL A 318 9.81 5.37 -5.33
C VAL A 318 10.43 4.11 -5.93
N MET A 319 10.21 2.97 -5.29
CA MET A 319 10.60 1.66 -5.81
C MET A 319 9.57 1.08 -6.77
N TRP A 320 8.29 1.21 -6.42
CA TRP A 320 7.18 0.66 -7.17
C TRP A 320 5.94 1.52 -7.00
N ARG A 321 5.27 1.83 -8.10
CA ARG A 321 4.06 2.66 -8.12
C ARG A 321 2.97 2.07 -9.00
N GLY A 322 1.75 2.58 -8.83
CA GLY A 322 0.68 2.44 -9.80
C GLY A 322 0.95 3.30 -11.05
N GLU A 323 0.14 3.11 -12.07
CA GLU A 323 0.18 3.95 -13.27
C GLU A 323 -0.13 5.41 -12.92
N LYS A 324 0.54 6.34 -13.60
CA LYS A 324 0.18 7.76 -13.48
C LYS A 324 -1.08 8.04 -14.29
N SER A 325 -1.97 8.84 -13.74
CA SER A 325 -3.19 9.29 -14.39
C SER A 325 -3.38 10.78 -14.22
N GLN A 326 -3.92 11.44 -15.26
CA GLN A 326 -4.21 12.86 -15.23
C GLN A 326 -5.64 13.09 -14.76
N ASN A 327 -5.77 13.61 -13.54
CA ASN A 327 -7.06 13.87 -12.89
C ASN A 327 -6.94 15.00 -11.86
N ASN A 328 -8.02 15.31 -11.15
CA ASN A 328 -8.10 16.23 -10.02
C ASN A 328 -8.98 15.68 -8.88
N ASP A 329 -9.09 14.37 -8.80
CA ASP A 329 -10.02 13.71 -7.87
C ASP A 329 -9.62 13.94 -6.41
N TRP A 330 -8.31 13.90 -6.11
CA TRP A 330 -7.83 14.14 -4.74
C TRP A 330 -8.06 15.58 -4.30
N GLU A 331 -7.85 16.56 -5.16
CA GLU A 331 -8.10 17.98 -4.88
C GLU A 331 -9.60 18.25 -4.77
N THR A 332 -10.41 17.69 -5.68
CA THR A 332 -11.88 17.78 -5.61
C THR A 332 -12.42 17.27 -4.28
N ASP A 333 -11.87 16.17 -3.77
CA ASP A 333 -12.30 15.63 -2.50
C ASP A 333 -11.69 16.37 -1.29
N ASN A 334 -10.48 16.92 -1.37
CA ASN A 334 -9.76 17.37 -0.18
C ASN A 334 -9.42 18.86 -0.09
N TYR A 335 -9.48 19.63 -1.20
CA TYR A 335 -9.31 21.08 -1.11
C TYR A 335 -10.39 21.71 -0.24
N PRO A 336 -10.07 22.85 0.43
CA PRO A 336 -11.06 23.64 1.15
C PRO A 336 -12.21 24.10 0.25
N PRO A 337 -13.41 24.34 0.81
CA PRO A 337 -14.59 24.77 0.05
C PRO A 337 -14.41 26.07 -0.74
N SER A 338 -13.61 27.03 -0.25
CA SER A 338 -13.29 28.27 -0.98
C SER A 338 -12.56 28.02 -2.30
N LEU A 339 -11.90 26.86 -2.43
CA LEU A 339 -11.23 26.39 -3.65
C LEU A 339 -12.07 25.34 -4.40
N TYR A 340 -13.37 25.27 -4.16
CA TYR A 340 -14.33 24.32 -4.75
C TYR A 340 -14.09 22.84 -4.40
N GLY A 341 -13.29 22.56 -3.38
CA GLY A 341 -13.12 21.22 -2.84
C GLY A 341 -14.19 20.85 -1.81
N LYS A 342 -14.21 19.58 -1.40
CA LYS A 342 -15.17 19.04 -0.42
C LYS A 342 -14.58 18.92 0.99
N GLY A 343 -13.29 19.19 1.20
CA GLY A 343 -12.63 19.13 2.49
C GLY A 343 -12.78 17.79 3.23
N ARG A 344 -12.75 16.65 2.51
CA ARG A 344 -13.14 15.33 3.04
C ARG A 344 -12.28 14.82 4.19
N ILE A 345 -10.97 15.01 4.12
CA ILE A 345 -10.00 14.52 5.11
C ILE A 345 -9.55 15.69 5.96
N ASN A 346 -9.83 15.59 7.25
CA ASN A 346 -9.49 16.62 8.23
C ASN A 346 -8.43 16.06 9.19
N PRO A 347 -7.15 16.47 9.08
CA PRO A 347 -6.14 16.15 10.08
C PRO A 347 -6.59 16.57 11.48
N THR A 348 -6.25 15.78 12.50
CA THR A 348 -6.62 16.08 13.89
C THR A 348 -5.58 16.97 14.57
N GLN A 349 -5.95 17.58 15.70
CA GLN A 349 -4.98 18.22 16.60
C GLN A 349 -3.94 17.22 17.10
N ASN A 350 -4.34 15.96 17.35
CA ASN A 350 -3.43 14.87 17.73
C ASN A 350 -2.29 14.68 16.71
N PHE A 351 -2.62 14.80 15.41
CA PHE A 351 -1.62 14.74 14.35
C PHE A 351 -0.77 16.00 14.27
N VAL A 352 -1.37 17.18 14.41
CA VAL A 352 -0.64 18.47 14.45
C VAL A 352 0.35 18.52 15.62
N ASP A 353 -0.01 17.98 16.78
CA ASP A 353 0.86 17.90 17.95
C ASP A 353 2.03 16.91 17.79
N ALA A 354 1.91 15.94 16.88
CA ALA A 354 2.98 14.99 16.58
C ALA A 354 4.19 15.65 15.92
N PHE A 355 4.01 16.78 15.24
CA PHE A 355 5.11 17.54 14.65
C PHE A 355 5.88 18.26 15.75
N PRO A 356 7.20 18.08 15.87
CA PRO A 356 8.02 18.80 16.83
C PRO A 356 8.13 20.29 16.45
N THR A 357 8.76 21.08 17.33
CA THR A 357 9.25 22.41 16.98
C THR A 357 10.51 22.32 16.13
N ALA A 358 10.93 23.43 15.52
CA ALA A 358 12.07 23.49 14.60
C ALA A 358 13.41 23.06 15.24
N ASN A 359 13.52 23.15 16.57
CA ASN A 359 14.66 22.62 17.33
C ASN A 359 14.54 21.12 17.65
N GLY A 360 13.52 20.45 17.11
CA GLY A 360 13.36 19.01 17.19
C GLY A 360 12.71 18.45 18.45
N TYR A 361 12.37 19.27 19.44
CA TYR A 361 11.68 18.84 20.66
C TYR A 361 10.16 18.74 20.45
N PRO A 362 9.48 17.75 21.07
CA PRO A 362 8.02 17.69 21.08
C PRO A 362 7.41 18.98 21.66
N VAL A 363 6.25 19.39 21.20
CA VAL A 363 5.54 20.60 21.66
C VAL A 363 5.26 20.60 23.17
N THR A 364 5.21 19.43 23.78
CA THR A 364 4.99 19.25 25.23
C THR A 364 6.27 19.39 26.06
N ASP A 365 7.44 19.39 25.42
CA ASP A 365 8.71 19.55 26.13
C ASP A 365 8.94 21.06 26.44
N PRO A 366 9.24 21.43 27.68
CA PRO A 366 9.49 22.84 28.02
C PRO A 366 10.63 23.51 27.21
N ARG A 367 11.56 22.73 26.68
CA ARG A 367 12.70 23.19 25.86
C ARG A 367 12.33 23.45 24.41
N SER A 368 11.14 23.04 24.00
CA SER A 368 10.67 23.18 22.61
C SER A 368 10.54 24.66 22.20
N GLY A 369 10.27 25.55 23.13
CA GLY A 369 9.94 26.95 22.84
C GLY A 369 8.56 27.11 22.17
N TYR A 370 7.69 26.12 22.28
CA TYR A 370 6.34 26.19 21.75
C TYR A 370 5.51 27.29 22.40
N ASP A 371 4.86 28.13 21.56
CA ASP A 371 3.92 29.15 22.02
C ASP A 371 2.49 28.81 21.63
N ALA A 372 1.64 28.51 22.60
CA ALA A 372 0.23 28.15 22.37
C ALA A 372 -0.60 29.33 21.79
N ARG A 373 -0.12 30.57 21.85
CA ARG A 373 -0.77 31.74 21.21
C ARG A 373 -0.39 31.88 19.73
N ASN A 374 0.67 31.17 19.31
CA ASN A 374 1.10 31.08 17.91
C ASN A 374 1.51 29.65 17.56
N PRO A 375 0.57 28.70 17.61
CA PRO A 375 0.85 27.26 17.67
C PRO A 375 1.49 26.68 16.40
N TYR A 376 1.48 27.43 15.31
CA TYR A 376 2.01 26.97 14.01
C TYR A 376 3.38 27.58 13.67
N ALA A 377 3.87 28.53 14.48
CA ALA A 377 5.20 29.13 14.29
C ALA A 377 6.31 28.23 14.81
N ASN A 378 7.48 28.28 14.14
CA ASN A 378 8.69 27.56 14.55
C ASN A 378 8.47 26.05 14.72
N ARG A 379 7.65 25.45 13.86
CA ARG A 379 7.37 24.01 13.83
C ARG A 379 8.21 23.31 12.76
N ASP A 380 8.25 22.02 12.85
CA ASP A 380 8.74 21.13 11.80
C ASP A 380 8.20 21.58 10.43
N PRO A 381 9.05 21.79 9.41
CA PRO A 381 8.60 22.24 8.08
C PRO A 381 7.55 21.34 7.44
N ARG A 382 7.51 20.05 7.78
CA ARG A 382 6.49 19.11 7.29
C ARG A 382 5.08 19.46 7.76
N LEU A 383 4.91 20.17 8.88
CA LEU A 383 3.57 20.57 9.35
C LEU A 383 2.82 21.35 8.26
N THR A 384 3.41 22.42 7.75
CA THR A 384 2.76 23.27 6.74
C THR A 384 2.80 22.66 5.34
N ALA A 385 3.68 21.69 5.10
CA ALA A 385 3.68 20.92 3.86
C ALA A 385 2.56 19.86 3.80
N TYR A 386 2.14 19.32 4.96
CA TYR A 386 1.19 18.23 5.03
C TYR A 386 -0.21 18.63 5.49
N VAL A 387 -0.30 19.75 6.23
CA VAL A 387 -1.55 20.23 6.83
C VAL A 387 -1.78 21.68 6.43
N VAL A 388 -2.98 22.02 6.03
CA VAL A 388 -3.45 23.40 5.91
C VAL A 388 -3.93 23.82 7.29
N VAL A 389 -3.14 24.66 7.94
CA VAL A 389 -3.48 25.32 9.21
C VAL A 389 -4.18 26.65 8.94
N ASP A 390 -4.75 27.26 9.95
CA ASP A 390 -5.33 28.61 9.84
C ASP A 390 -4.33 29.63 9.30
N GLY A 391 -4.73 30.39 8.28
CA GLY A 391 -3.86 31.33 7.57
C GLY A 391 -2.96 30.70 6.50
N GLY A 392 -2.96 29.37 6.35
CA GLY A 392 -2.20 28.67 5.32
C GLY A 392 -2.64 29.01 3.89
N GLN A 393 -1.71 28.97 2.95
CA GLN A 393 -1.96 29.30 1.53
C GLN A 393 -2.07 28.03 0.69
N VAL A 394 -3.07 27.91 -0.19
CA VAL A 394 -3.37 26.72 -0.97
C VAL A 394 -3.73 27.08 -2.42
N GLY A 395 -3.38 26.17 -3.34
CA GLY A 395 -3.75 26.22 -4.75
C GLY A 395 -2.99 27.27 -5.57
N VAL A 396 -3.33 27.36 -6.84
CA VAL A 396 -2.61 28.16 -7.86
C VAL A 396 -2.51 29.64 -7.53
N ASN A 397 -3.47 30.18 -6.77
CA ASN A 397 -3.52 31.59 -6.39
C ASN A 397 -2.99 31.86 -4.98
N ASN A 398 -2.41 30.85 -4.31
CA ASN A 398 -1.99 30.95 -2.91
C ASN A 398 -3.11 31.51 -2.02
N THR A 399 -4.32 31.01 -2.18
CA THR A 399 -5.50 31.47 -1.45
C THR A 399 -5.31 31.21 0.03
N LYS A 400 -5.45 32.26 0.85
CA LYS A 400 -5.36 32.17 2.31
C LYS A 400 -6.62 31.49 2.85
N ILE A 401 -6.44 30.43 3.60
CA ILE A 401 -7.53 29.65 4.21
C ILE A 401 -7.68 30.06 5.67
N ASN A 402 -8.89 30.50 6.05
CA ASN A 402 -9.22 30.86 7.41
C ASN A 402 -10.12 29.78 8.01
N THR A 403 -9.66 29.11 9.05
CA THR A 403 -10.41 28.04 9.72
C THR A 403 -11.06 28.45 11.04
N GLU A 404 -11.00 29.74 11.37
CA GLU A 404 -11.68 30.33 12.54
C GLU A 404 -13.17 30.05 12.55
N VAL A 405 -13.75 30.00 13.73
CA VAL A 405 -15.20 29.87 13.91
C VAL A 405 -15.91 31.07 13.21
N GLY A 406 -16.79 30.75 12.27
CA GLY A 406 -17.55 31.77 11.56
C GLY A 406 -16.78 32.52 10.45
N SER A 407 -15.57 32.10 10.06
CA SER A 407 -14.74 32.78 9.06
C SER A 407 -15.14 32.52 7.59
N GLY A 408 -16.34 32.09 7.32
CA GLY A 408 -16.81 31.74 5.97
C GLY A 408 -16.76 30.24 5.70
N LYS A 409 -16.74 29.84 4.41
CA LYS A 409 -16.89 28.44 4.00
C LYS A 409 -15.85 27.47 4.55
N ASP A 410 -14.62 27.97 4.78
CA ASP A 410 -13.51 27.14 5.26
C ASP A 410 -13.45 27.05 6.79
N GLY A 411 -14.26 27.85 7.50
CA GLY A 411 -14.33 27.84 8.95
C GLY A 411 -14.76 26.49 9.53
N ILE A 412 -14.28 26.17 10.73
CA ILE A 412 -14.61 24.91 11.39
C ILE A 412 -16.13 24.75 11.55
N ASN A 413 -16.67 23.60 11.13
CA ASN A 413 -18.09 23.25 11.23
C ASN A 413 -19.06 24.28 10.61
N THR A 414 -18.63 25.08 9.63
CA THR A 414 -19.49 26.10 9.00
C THR A 414 -20.50 25.48 8.03
N GLU A 415 -20.04 24.57 7.16
CA GLU A 415 -20.91 23.87 6.21
C GLU A 415 -20.83 22.36 6.43
N VAL A 416 -21.97 21.74 6.75
CA VAL A 416 -22.04 20.29 6.96
C VAL A 416 -21.62 19.56 5.68
N GLY A 417 -20.64 18.67 5.80
CA GLY A 417 -20.19 17.80 4.72
C GLY A 417 -19.22 18.46 3.73
N SER A 418 -18.76 19.70 3.97
CA SER A 418 -17.74 20.36 3.14
C SER A 418 -16.71 21.15 3.93
N SER A 419 -17.03 21.77 5.05
CA SER A 419 -16.03 22.40 5.91
C SER A 419 -15.35 21.41 6.85
N THR A 420 -14.16 21.82 7.34
CA THR A 420 -13.41 21.02 8.30
C THR A 420 -14.16 20.83 9.63
N ARG A 421 -14.02 19.66 10.22
CA ARG A 421 -14.49 19.33 11.57
C ARG A 421 -13.44 19.60 12.65
N THR A 422 -12.18 19.74 12.24
CA THR A 422 -11.02 19.83 13.15
C THR A 422 -10.36 21.19 13.16
N GLY A 423 -10.69 22.10 12.24
CA GLY A 423 -9.96 23.34 12.00
C GLY A 423 -8.73 23.16 11.09
N TYR A 424 -8.56 22.00 10.46
CA TYR A 424 -7.46 21.66 9.56
C TYR A 424 -7.97 21.04 8.27
N TYR A 425 -7.23 21.24 7.17
CA TYR A 425 -7.44 20.52 5.91
C TYR A 425 -6.20 19.74 5.50
N LEU A 426 -6.39 18.69 4.71
CA LEU A 426 -5.30 17.94 4.12
C LEU A 426 -4.56 18.81 3.09
N ARG A 427 -3.22 18.74 3.09
CA ARG A 427 -2.37 19.34 2.05
C ARG A 427 -1.46 18.30 1.40
N LYS A 428 -0.94 17.34 2.19
CA LYS A 428 -0.11 16.25 1.68
C LYS A 428 -0.85 15.50 0.58
N LEU A 429 -0.12 15.04 -0.44
CA LEU A 429 -0.61 14.34 -1.63
C LEU A 429 -1.31 15.23 -2.67
N LEU A 430 -1.70 16.46 -2.32
CA LEU A 430 -2.43 17.34 -3.23
C LEU A 430 -1.49 18.20 -4.08
N ARG A 431 -1.76 18.26 -5.38
CA ARG A 431 -1.08 19.13 -6.34
C ARG A 431 -1.55 20.57 -6.15
N GLN A 432 -0.63 21.49 -5.83
CA GLN A 432 -0.97 22.92 -5.61
C GLN A 432 -1.14 23.71 -6.91
N ASP A 433 -0.84 23.13 -8.05
CA ASP A 433 -1.00 23.67 -9.40
C ASP A 433 -2.34 23.25 -10.07
N ILE A 434 -3.27 22.67 -9.31
CA ILE A 434 -4.65 22.38 -9.75
C ILE A 434 -5.58 23.53 -9.40
N ASN A 435 -6.40 23.95 -10.39
CA ASN A 435 -7.47 24.90 -10.23
C ASN A 435 -8.83 24.24 -10.45
N LEU A 436 -9.64 24.17 -9.41
CA LEU A 436 -10.98 23.57 -9.44
C LEU A 436 -12.10 24.58 -9.78
N ASP A 437 -11.79 25.86 -10.07
CA ASP A 437 -12.80 26.80 -10.55
C ASP A 437 -13.54 26.16 -11.74
N PRO A 438 -14.89 26.07 -11.71
CA PRO A 438 -15.67 25.43 -12.78
C PRO A 438 -15.41 25.97 -14.18
N LYS A 439 -14.89 27.18 -14.30
CA LYS A 439 -14.51 27.78 -15.59
C LYS A 439 -13.14 27.29 -16.11
N VAL A 440 -12.29 26.73 -15.25
CA VAL A 440 -10.94 26.26 -15.57
C VAL A 440 -10.86 24.75 -15.46
N ASN A 441 -11.16 24.19 -14.27
CA ASN A 441 -11.19 22.78 -13.92
C ASN A 441 -9.98 22.00 -14.46
N SER A 442 -8.78 22.45 -14.07
CA SER A 442 -7.53 21.85 -14.55
C SER A 442 -7.28 20.47 -13.90
N LYS A 443 -6.46 19.67 -14.57
CA LYS A 443 -6.04 18.33 -14.13
C LYS A 443 -4.53 18.21 -14.20
N GLN A 444 -3.95 17.42 -13.28
CA GLN A 444 -2.52 17.13 -13.27
C GLN A 444 -2.27 15.65 -13.09
N TYR A 445 -1.04 15.19 -13.37
CA TYR A 445 -0.68 13.80 -13.15
C TYR A 445 -0.50 13.48 -11.67
N HIS A 446 -1.08 12.36 -11.28
CA HIS A 446 -0.91 11.71 -9.97
C HIS A 446 -0.49 10.28 -10.16
N TYR A 447 0.16 9.70 -9.14
CA TYR A 447 0.38 8.27 -8.99
C TYR A 447 0.34 7.90 -7.51
N THR A 448 0.11 6.62 -7.23
CA THR A 448 0.17 6.09 -5.87
C THR A 448 1.41 5.21 -5.73
N PRO A 449 2.39 5.52 -4.87
CA PRO A 449 3.46 4.61 -4.53
C PRO A 449 2.88 3.35 -3.87
N ARG A 450 3.33 2.20 -4.32
CA ARG A 450 3.11 0.92 -3.64
C ARG A 450 4.20 0.66 -2.62
N ILE A 451 5.42 1.09 -2.94
CA ILE A 451 6.59 1.05 -2.06
C ILE A 451 7.47 2.27 -2.33
N ARG A 452 7.88 2.96 -1.28
CA ARG A 452 8.87 4.03 -1.37
C ARG A 452 10.03 3.81 -0.39
N TYR A 453 11.20 4.34 -0.71
CA TYR A 453 12.42 4.07 0.06
C TYR A 453 12.34 4.55 1.51
N THR A 454 11.67 5.69 1.79
CA THR A 454 11.51 6.16 3.18
C THR A 454 10.76 5.15 4.05
N GLU A 455 9.80 4.40 3.52
CA GLU A 455 9.18 3.29 4.26
C GLU A 455 10.23 2.27 4.69
N ILE A 456 11.14 1.89 3.79
CA ILE A 456 12.17 0.89 4.08
C ILE A 456 13.23 1.43 5.05
N PHE A 457 13.62 2.70 4.94
CA PHE A 457 14.47 3.37 5.93
C PHE A 457 13.85 3.32 7.33
N LEU A 458 12.56 3.62 7.44
CA LEU A 458 11.84 3.57 8.72
C LEU A 458 11.62 2.12 9.22
N ASN A 459 11.44 1.15 8.31
CA ASN A 459 11.42 -0.26 8.68
C ASN A 459 12.76 -0.70 9.27
N TYR A 460 13.87 -0.28 8.65
CA TYR A 460 15.21 -0.54 9.17
C TYR A 460 15.41 0.10 10.54
N ALA A 461 15.10 1.40 10.67
CA ALA A 461 15.31 2.12 11.93
C ALA A 461 14.55 1.48 13.10
N GLU A 462 13.29 1.08 12.89
CA GLU A 462 12.51 0.39 13.91
C GLU A 462 13.14 -0.96 14.25
N ALA A 463 13.43 -1.79 13.26
CA ALA A 463 13.97 -3.12 13.46
C ALA A 463 15.37 -3.08 14.10
N ALA A 464 16.26 -2.19 13.65
CA ALA A 464 17.61 -2.04 14.16
C ALA A 464 17.63 -1.53 15.62
N ASN A 465 16.75 -0.57 15.96
CA ASN A 465 16.60 -0.14 17.35
C ASN A 465 16.19 -1.29 18.26
N GLU A 466 15.24 -2.11 17.80
CA GLU A 466 14.76 -3.24 18.59
C GLU A 466 15.78 -4.38 18.69
N ALA A 467 16.57 -4.62 17.65
CA ALA A 467 17.57 -5.69 17.63
C ALA A 467 18.89 -5.28 18.29
N PHE A 468 19.39 -4.09 18.00
CA PHE A 468 20.77 -3.67 18.29
C PHE A 468 20.85 -2.46 19.22
N GLY A 469 19.73 -1.81 19.53
CA GLY A 469 19.68 -0.54 20.24
C GLY A 469 19.90 0.67 19.31
N PRO A 470 19.74 1.91 19.85
CA PRO A 470 19.69 3.12 19.03
C PRO A 470 20.90 3.37 18.11
N LYS A 471 22.11 3.11 18.59
CA LYS A 471 23.38 3.33 17.88
C LYS A 471 24.05 2.02 17.46
N GLY A 472 23.43 0.87 17.73
CA GLY A 472 23.93 -0.43 17.27
C GLY A 472 23.68 -0.63 15.77
N THR A 473 24.66 -1.16 15.06
CA THR A 473 24.60 -1.36 13.61
C THR A 473 24.44 -2.83 13.21
N GLY A 474 24.62 -3.77 14.15
CA GLY A 474 24.73 -5.19 13.79
C GLY A 474 25.88 -5.39 12.80
N THR A 475 25.58 -5.96 11.64
CA THR A 475 26.56 -6.16 10.54
C THR A 475 26.48 -5.05 9.47
N HIS A 476 25.66 -4.01 9.68
CA HIS A 476 25.44 -2.94 8.71
C HIS A 476 26.32 -1.72 8.98
N SER A 477 26.35 -0.77 8.04
CA SER A 477 27.20 0.42 8.12
C SER A 477 26.52 1.63 8.76
N TYR A 478 25.26 1.53 9.14
CA TYR A 478 24.45 2.59 9.74
C TYR A 478 23.52 2.04 10.83
N SER A 479 23.16 2.88 11.77
CA SER A 479 22.29 2.56 12.92
C SER A 479 20.89 3.14 12.74
N ALA A 480 19.98 2.81 13.66
CA ALA A 480 18.67 3.46 13.74
C ALA A 480 18.80 4.97 13.94
N TYR A 481 19.75 5.41 14.77
CA TYR A 481 20.08 6.82 15.00
C TYR A 481 20.46 7.53 13.69
N ASP A 482 21.35 6.94 12.89
CA ASP A 482 21.84 7.54 11.65
C ASP A 482 20.71 7.73 10.64
N VAL A 483 19.81 6.76 10.53
CA VAL A 483 18.65 6.83 9.64
C VAL A 483 17.68 7.92 10.09
N ILE A 484 17.33 7.99 11.38
CA ILE A 484 16.41 9.01 11.89
C ILE A 484 17.02 10.39 11.77
N LYS A 485 18.33 10.53 12.04
CA LYS A 485 19.06 11.77 11.80
C LYS A 485 18.94 12.23 10.35
N ALA A 486 19.17 11.34 9.39
CA ALA A 486 19.08 11.67 7.97
C ALA A 486 17.67 12.10 7.55
N ILE A 487 16.62 11.42 8.03
CA ILE A 487 15.23 11.78 7.75
C ILE A 487 14.89 13.17 8.33
N ARG A 488 15.28 13.43 9.57
CA ARG A 488 15.04 14.72 10.25
C ARG A 488 15.79 15.86 9.56
N HIS A 489 17.07 15.67 9.25
CA HIS A 489 17.89 16.67 8.55
C HIS A 489 17.34 16.97 7.16
N ARG A 490 16.91 15.95 6.41
CA ARG A 490 16.23 16.11 5.12
C ARG A 490 14.99 16.99 5.21
N ALA A 491 14.23 16.86 6.30
CA ALA A 491 13.04 17.68 6.56
C ALA A 491 13.33 19.09 7.11
N GLY A 492 14.60 19.41 7.40
CA GLY A 492 15.01 20.72 7.91
C GLY A 492 15.18 20.79 9.43
N ILE A 493 15.04 19.68 10.16
CA ILE A 493 15.33 19.61 11.61
C ILE A 493 16.80 19.21 11.77
N THR A 494 17.67 20.18 11.99
CA THR A 494 19.13 19.98 12.04
C THR A 494 19.72 20.00 13.45
N ASP A 495 18.94 20.37 14.47
CA ASP A 495 19.33 20.25 15.88
C ASP A 495 19.11 18.81 16.35
N ASP A 496 20.21 18.13 16.67
CA ASP A 496 20.20 16.73 17.09
C ASP A 496 20.04 16.54 18.60
N SER A 497 19.93 17.62 19.39
CA SER A 497 19.94 17.55 20.87
C SER A 497 18.87 16.58 21.42
N TYR A 498 17.64 16.66 20.90
CA TYR A 498 16.57 15.74 21.30
C TYR A 498 16.80 14.31 20.79
N LEU A 499 17.32 14.16 19.57
CA LEU A 499 17.67 12.85 19.02
C LEU A 499 18.78 12.18 19.84
N ASP A 500 19.82 12.94 20.24
CA ASP A 500 20.90 12.43 21.09
C ASP A 500 20.38 12.00 22.47
N GLU A 501 19.43 12.72 23.04
CA GLU A 501 18.76 12.31 24.27
C GLU A 501 17.97 11.02 24.09
N CYS A 502 17.18 10.91 23.01
CA CYS A 502 16.42 9.69 22.71
C CYS A 502 17.34 8.50 22.50
N ALA A 503 18.50 8.69 21.91
CA ALA A 503 19.48 7.64 21.67
C ALA A 503 20.16 7.07 22.92
N GLN A 504 19.92 7.64 24.11
CA GLN A 504 20.38 7.07 25.39
C GLN A 504 19.48 5.91 25.87
N SER A 505 18.30 5.74 25.29
CA SER A 505 17.33 4.72 25.69
C SER A 505 16.66 4.10 24.46
N LYS A 506 16.64 2.77 24.40
CA LYS A 506 15.92 2.03 23.38
C LYS A 506 14.43 2.41 23.32
N ASP A 507 13.81 2.62 24.48
CA ASP A 507 12.39 2.95 24.56
C ASP A 507 12.12 4.38 24.07
N LYS A 508 12.92 5.37 24.49
CA LYS A 508 12.80 6.74 23.98
C LYS A 508 13.04 6.79 22.47
N MET A 509 14.03 6.07 21.98
CA MET A 509 14.32 6.00 20.56
C MET A 509 13.18 5.33 19.79
N ARG A 510 12.55 4.28 20.34
CA ARG A 510 11.35 3.65 19.77
C ARG A 510 10.22 4.65 19.58
N GLU A 511 9.93 5.45 20.61
CA GLU A 511 8.87 6.48 20.53
C GLU A 511 9.19 7.53 19.46
N LEU A 512 10.44 7.99 19.39
CA LEU A 512 10.87 8.91 18.33
C LEU A 512 10.73 8.29 16.93
N ILE A 513 11.19 7.04 16.72
CA ILE A 513 11.06 6.32 15.43
C ILE A 513 9.59 6.20 15.03
N ARG A 514 8.71 5.80 15.95
CA ARG A 514 7.27 5.69 15.71
C ARG A 514 6.66 7.02 15.34
N ASN A 515 7.09 8.11 15.98
CA ASN A 515 6.62 9.45 15.64
C ASN A 515 7.12 9.93 14.27
N GLU A 516 8.40 9.71 13.95
CA GLU A 516 8.94 10.02 12.60
C GLU A 516 8.21 9.21 11.51
N ARG A 517 7.92 7.94 11.78
CA ARG A 517 7.13 7.11 10.87
C ARG A 517 5.70 7.64 10.70
N ARG A 518 5.05 8.06 11.79
CA ARG A 518 3.72 8.71 11.78
C ARG A 518 3.71 9.93 10.87
N ILE A 519 4.70 10.82 11.01
CA ILE A 519 4.80 12.06 10.23
C ILE A 519 5.10 11.75 8.76
N GLU A 520 6.18 11.03 8.50
CA GLU A 520 6.68 10.78 7.14
C GLU A 520 5.71 9.99 6.26
N LEU A 521 5.03 8.98 6.83
CA LEU A 521 4.12 8.10 6.11
C LEU A 521 2.64 8.47 6.32
N SER A 522 2.36 9.66 6.87
CA SER A 522 0.99 10.13 7.09
C SER A 522 0.18 10.16 5.80
N PHE A 523 -1.11 9.80 5.88
CA PHE A 523 -2.09 9.73 4.78
C PHE A 523 -1.73 8.76 3.64
N GLU A 524 -0.72 7.91 3.84
CA GLU A 524 -0.32 6.87 2.91
C GLU A 524 -0.83 5.46 3.32
N GLY A 525 -1.73 5.40 4.30
CA GLY A 525 -2.39 4.16 4.74
C GLY A 525 -1.60 3.33 5.75
N PHE A 526 -0.62 3.91 6.44
CA PHE A 526 0.24 3.17 7.40
C PHE A 526 -0.26 3.20 8.84
N ARG A 527 -0.74 4.35 9.34
CA ARG A 527 -1.06 4.57 10.76
C ARG A 527 -2.00 3.51 11.33
N PHE A 528 -3.06 3.14 10.59
CA PHE A 528 -4.03 2.14 11.00
C PHE A 528 -3.39 0.78 11.33
N TRP A 529 -2.47 0.34 10.48
CA TRP A 529 -1.76 -0.93 10.64
C TRP A 529 -0.64 -0.84 11.67
N ASP A 530 0.06 0.27 11.76
CA ASP A 530 1.14 0.51 12.72
C ASP A 530 0.63 0.48 14.16
N LEU A 531 -0.49 1.16 14.46
CA LEU A 531 -1.13 1.11 15.78
C LEU A 531 -1.46 -0.33 16.19
N ARG A 532 -1.95 -1.14 15.25
CA ARG A 532 -2.34 -2.53 15.51
C ARG A 532 -1.14 -3.44 15.73
N ARG A 533 -0.16 -3.41 14.84
CA ARG A 533 1.02 -4.25 15.00
C ARG A 533 1.85 -3.91 16.24
N TRP A 534 1.86 -2.65 16.66
CA TRP A 534 2.51 -2.20 17.89
C TRP A 534 1.69 -2.51 19.15
N LYS A 535 0.43 -2.89 19.04
CA LYS A 535 -0.54 -2.93 20.14
C LYS A 535 -0.63 -1.57 20.87
N ALA A 536 -0.57 -0.50 20.12
CA ALA A 536 -0.72 0.86 20.63
C ALA A 536 -2.21 1.17 20.93
N PRO A 537 -2.52 2.16 21.78
CA PRO A 537 -3.89 2.54 22.07
C PRO A 537 -4.68 2.85 20.78
N LEU A 538 -5.87 2.26 20.65
CA LEU A 538 -6.75 2.45 19.49
C LEU A 538 -7.86 3.48 19.75
N THR A 539 -8.11 3.81 21.03
CA THR A 539 -9.27 4.60 21.48
C THR A 539 -8.92 6.06 21.78
N ALA A 540 -7.78 6.55 21.26
CA ALA A 540 -7.44 7.97 21.41
C ALA A 540 -8.47 8.85 20.69
N GLU A 541 -9.13 9.70 21.45
CA GLU A 541 -10.14 10.65 20.97
C GLU A 541 -9.56 11.60 19.92
N ALA A 542 -10.26 11.80 18.83
CA ALA A 542 -9.85 12.72 17.78
C ALA A 542 -10.19 14.15 18.18
N LYS A 543 -9.17 15.03 18.22
CA LYS A 543 -9.29 16.42 18.63
C LYS A 543 -9.15 17.38 17.46
N GLY A 544 -9.74 18.55 17.61
CA GLY A 544 -9.61 19.68 16.69
C GLY A 544 -9.15 20.94 17.41
N MET A 545 -9.14 22.06 16.71
CA MET A 545 -8.78 23.37 17.21
C MET A 545 -9.86 24.39 16.85
N ASN A 546 -10.58 24.89 17.84
CA ASN A 546 -11.41 26.08 17.68
C ASN A 546 -10.54 27.33 17.79
N ILE A 547 -10.70 28.23 16.83
CA ILE A 547 -10.01 29.51 16.81
C ILE A 547 -11.10 30.59 16.88
N THR A 548 -11.02 31.44 17.92
CA THR A 548 -11.91 32.57 18.14
C THR A 548 -11.11 33.84 18.34
N ALA A 549 -11.76 35.00 18.33
CA ALA A 549 -11.13 36.25 18.71
C ALA A 549 -11.48 36.60 20.16
N ASP A 550 -10.49 37.10 20.93
CA ASP A 550 -10.74 37.73 22.22
C ASP A 550 -11.32 39.17 22.05
N LYS A 551 -11.57 39.86 23.16
CA LYS A 551 -12.08 41.22 23.16
C LYS A 551 -11.14 42.24 22.48
N ASP A 552 -9.85 41.96 22.39
CA ASP A 552 -8.83 42.79 21.79
C ASP A 552 -8.52 42.39 20.33
N GLY A 553 -9.25 41.38 19.80
CA GLY A 553 -9.12 40.87 18.44
C GLY A 553 -7.99 39.84 18.24
N ASN A 554 -7.31 39.41 19.32
CA ASN A 554 -6.28 38.37 19.21
C ASN A 554 -6.91 36.99 19.08
N LYS A 555 -6.25 36.11 18.33
CA LYS A 555 -6.68 34.72 18.18
C LYS A 555 -6.50 33.90 19.46
N VAL A 556 -7.53 33.20 19.83
CA VAL A 556 -7.55 32.26 20.96
C VAL A 556 -7.74 30.85 20.40
N TYR A 557 -6.77 29.99 20.66
CA TYR A 557 -6.73 28.62 20.20
C TYR A 557 -7.19 27.68 21.32
N THR A 558 -8.31 26.99 21.11
CA THR A 558 -8.91 26.10 22.11
C THR A 558 -9.07 24.71 21.53
N PRO A 559 -8.35 23.70 22.03
CA PRO A 559 -8.56 22.30 21.64
C PRO A 559 -10.00 21.87 21.94
N VAL A 560 -10.60 21.10 21.04
CA VAL A 560 -11.96 20.57 21.19
C VAL A 560 -12.01 19.10 20.81
N ASP A 561 -12.88 18.36 21.48
CA ASP A 561 -13.15 16.98 21.16
C ASP A 561 -14.05 16.91 19.92
N VAL A 562 -13.72 16.05 18.96
CA VAL A 562 -14.39 15.98 17.65
C VAL A 562 -15.09 14.65 17.45
N GLU A 563 -14.43 13.54 17.77
CA GLU A 563 -14.96 12.21 17.50
C GLU A 563 -14.28 11.15 18.36
N ASP A 564 -15.09 10.34 19.06
CA ASP A 564 -14.59 9.17 19.78
C ASP A 564 -14.12 8.06 18.83
N ARG A 565 -13.30 7.15 19.38
CA ARG A 565 -12.86 5.93 18.70
C ARG A 565 -13.38 4.72 19.48
N ASP A 566 -14.35 4.01 18.89
CA ASP A 566 -14.99 2.84 19.49
C ASP A 566 -14.33 1.54 19.00
N TYR A 567 -13.15 1.25 19.53
CA TYR A 567 -12.45 0.00 19.30
C TYR A 567 -12.43 -0.86 20.55
N LYS A 568 -12.46 -2.19 20.34
CA LYS A 568 -12.30 -3.21 21.39
C LYS A 568 -10.91 -3.82 21.32
N ASP A 569 -10.45 -4.43 22.40
CA ASP A 569 -9.11 -5.01 22.50
C ASP A 569 -8.81 -6.08 21.44
N TYR A 570 -9.81 -6.84 21.01
CA TYR A 570 -9.61 -7.84 19.96
C TYR A 570 -9.38 -7.21 18.57
N MET A 571 -9.72 -5.94 18.37
CA MET A 571 -9.63 -5.23 17.08
C MET A 571 -8.19 -4.81 16.68
N TYR A 572 -7.17 -5.28 17.42
CA TYR A 572 -5.80 -5.31 16.90
C TYR A 572 -5.67 -6.26 15.70
N TYR A 573 -6.54 -7.25 15.60
CA TYR A 573 -6.60 -8.26 14.56
C TYR A 573 -7.88 -8.09 13.75
N GLY A 574 -7.79 -8.14 12.43
CA GLY A 574 -8.97 -8.03 11.59
C GLY A 574 -9.75 -9.35 11.49
N PRO A 575 -11.05 -9.31 11.15
CA PRO A 575 -11.88 -10.50 11.07
C PRO A 575 -11.62 -11.34 9.82
N ILE A 576 -11.89 -12.64 9.89
CA ILE A 576 -12.16 -13.45 8.71
C ILE A 576 -13.53 -13.01 8.16
N PRO A 577 -13.70 -12.84 6.84
CA PRO A 577 -14.97 -12.40 6.27
C PRO A 577 -16.13 -13.36 6.64
N TYR A 578 -17.24 -12.80 7.09
CA TYR A 578 -18.40 -13.58 7.51
C TYR A 578 -18.94 -14.49 6.39
N SER A 579 -18.93 -13.99 5.14
CA SER A 579 -19.35 -14.77 3.98
C SER A 579 -18.52 -16.04 3.76
N GLU A 580 -17.25 -16.06 4.17
CA GLU A 580 -16.40 -17.24 4.05
C GLU A 580 -16.67 -18.25 5.17
N LEU A 581 -16.93 -17.77 6.39
CA LEU A 581 -17.32 -18.64 7.53
C LEU A 581 -18.65 -19.36 7.27
N LEU A 582 -19.57 -18.73 6.55
CA LEU A 582 -20.83 -19.38 6.15
C LEU A 582 -20.63 -20.53 5.13
N LYS A 583 -19.57 -20.46 4.32
CA LYS A 583 -19.27 -21.47 3.30
C LYS A 583 -18.43 -22.63 3.87
N PHE A 584 -17.52 -22.33 4.82
CA PHE A 584 -16.44 -23.22 5.21
C PHE A 584 -16.39 -23.40 6.71
N THR A 585 -16.80 -24.57 7.22
CA THR A 585 -16.90 -24.88 8.65
C THR A 585 -15.56 -25.05 9.35
N GLU A 586 -14.50 -25.42 8.60
CA GLU A 586 -13.14 -25.52 9.13
C GLU A 586 -12.44 -24.16 9.29
N LEU A 587 -13.02 -23.12 8.71
CA LEU A 587 -12.45 -21.78 8.76
C LEU A 587 -12.88 -21.10 10.07
N LYS A 588 -11.96 -20.97 11.02
CA LYS A 588 -12.22 -20.37 12.34
C LYS A 588 -12.06 -18.85 12.30
N GLN A 589 -12.91 -18.15 13.07
CA GLN A 589 -12.82 -16.70 13.27
C GLN A 589 -11.67 -16.33 14.23
N ASN A 590 -11.19 -15.09 14.15
CA ASN A 590 -10.38 -14.48 15.19
C ASN A 590 -11.24 -14.19 16.43
N LYS A 591 -10.65 -14.36 17.61
CA LYS A 591 -11.32 -14.17 18.89
C LYS A 591 -11.96 -12.79 19.00
N GLY A 592 -13.21 -12.78 19.46
CA GLY A 592 -13.98 -11.56 19.71
C GLY A 592 -14.81 -11.05 18.52
N TRP A 593 -14.66 -11.62 17.32
CA TRP A 593 -15.39 -11.24 16.10
C TRP A 593 -16.67 -12.03 15.87
#